data_cafc676a3d422fb02d68762ee61c2e2b
#
_entry.id   cafc676a3d422fb02d68762ee61c2e2b
#
_cell.length_a   1.000
_cell.length_b   1.000
_cell.length_c   1.000
_cell.angle_alpha   90.00
_cell.angle_beta   90.00
_cell.angle_gamma   90.00
#
_symmetry.space_group_name_H-M   'P 1'
#
loop_
_entity.id
_entity.type
_entity.pdbx_description
1 polymer ?
#
loop_
_entity_poly.entity_id
_entity_poly.type
_entity_poly.pdbx_seq_one_letter_code
_entity_poly.pdbx_strand_id
1 'polypeptide(L)'
;MTTTPYCVFCEIVAGREPARVRYLDEDIIVIVNRLTWVPVMLLVMPKKHMSQLEMWSSKLMERLGKVAVDLGCMCAPNGFRILSNFGHDGLQSQSHGHLHVIGGAYLGEYA
;
A
#
# COMPACT_ATOMS: atom_id res chain seq x y z
N MET A 1 22.95 -10.88 19.13
CA MET A 1 22.17 -9.73 18.65
C MET A 1 21.32 -10.13 17.45
N THR A 2 20.03 -9.94 17.56
CA THR A 2 19.15 -10.14 16.42
C THR A 2 19.14 -8.88 15.57
N THR A 3 19.42 -9.01 14.26
CA THR A 3 19.31 -7.90 13.35
C THR A 3 17.87 -7.86 12.81
N THR A 4 17.29 -6.68 12.79
CA THR A 4 15.98 -6.47 12.16
C THR A 4 16.12 -6.68 10.66
N PRO A 5 15.27 -7.50 10.03
CA PRO A 5 15.30 -7.64 8.58
C PRO A 5 15.10 -6.28 7.88
N TYR A 6 15.78 -6.10 6.76
CA TYR A 6 15.61 -4.89 5.96
C TYR A 6 14.15 -4.79 5.47
N CYS A 7 13.57 -3.61 5.60
CA CYS A 7 12.23 -3.31 5.09
C CYS A 7 12.26 -1.96 4.38
N VAL A 8 12.07 -1.98 3.06
CA VAL A 8 12.11 -0.75 2.26
C VAL A 8 11.03 0.24 2.71
N PHE A 9 9.87 -0.24 3.12
CA PHE A 9 8.78 0.65 3.58
C PHE A 9 9.13 1.31 4.91
N CYS A 10 9.75 0.58 5.83
CA CYS A 10 10.27 1.18 7.06
C CYS A 10 11.35 2.23 6.78
N GLU A 11 12.19 1.98 5.78
CA GLU A 11 13.22 2.95 5.36
C GLU A 11 12.59 4.21 4.78
N ILE A 12 11.51 4.07 4.00
CA ILE A 12 10.76 5.20 3.45
C ILE A 12 10.11 6.01 4.57
N VAL A 13 9.47 5.35 5.52
CA VAL A 13 8.84 6.01 6.67
C VAL A 13 9.87 6.78 7.48
N ALA A 14 11.08 6.24 7.63
CA ALA A 14 12.17 6.87 8.36
C ALA A 14 12.91 7.96 7.56
N GLY A 15 12.56 8.14 6.29
CA GLY A 15 13.20 9.15 5.43
C GLY A 15 14.57 8.74 4.88
N ARG A 16 14.93 7.45 4.99
CA ARG A 16 16.21 6.94 4.47
C ARG A 16 16.15 6.46 3.04
N GLU A 17 14.95 6.18 2.53
CA GLU A 17 14.72 5.83 1.13
C GLU A 17 13.73 6.81 0.52
N PRO A 18 13.97 7.31 -0.70
CA PRO A 18 13.07 8.24 -1.34
C PRO A 18 11.78 7.55 -1.80
N ALA A 19 10.68 8.30 -1.74
CA ALA A 19 9.40 7.87 -2.29
C ALA A 19 8.56 9.10 -2.59
N ARG A 20 7.62 8.94 -3.54
CA ARG A 20 6.65 9.98 -3.84
C ARG A 20 5.45 9.76 -2.92
N VAL A 21 5.34 10.61 -1.89
CA VAL A 21 4.29 10.51 -0.88
C VAL A 21 3.03 11.22 -1.38
N ARG A 22 1.90 10.52 -1.32
CA ARG A 22 0.60 11.05 -1.72
C ARG A 22 -0.30 11.39 -0.53
N TYR A 23 -0.05 10.78 0.61
CA TYR A 23 -0.80 11.01 1.83
C TYR A 23 0.07 10.63 3.02
N LEU A 24 -0.05 11.38 4.09
CA LEU A 24 0.73 11.14 5.30
C LEU A 24 -0.03 11.66 6.50
N ASP A 25 -0.21 10.81 7.51
CA ASP A 25 -0.68 11.22 8.83
C ASP A 25 0.16 10.51 9.91
N GLU A 26 -0.30 10.54 11.16
CA GLU A 26 0.46 9.93 12.26
C GLU A 26 0.69 8.43 12.08
N ASP A 27 -0.27 7.73 11.48
CA ASP A 27 -0.28 6.26 11.45
C ASP A 27 -0.17 5.68 10.05
N ILE A 28 -0.46 6.46 9.00
CA ILE A 28 -0.61 5.98 7.63
C ILE A 28 0.27 6.77 6.68
N ILE A 29 0.87 6.07 5.74
CA ILE A 29 1.59 6.67 4.61
C ILE A 29 1.11 6.03 3.31
N VAL A 30 0.91 6.86 2.28
CA VAL A 30 0.61 6.40 0.93
C VAL A 30 1.70 6.88 0.00
N ILE A 31 2.26 5.96 -0.76
CA ILE A 31 3.31 6.26 -1.73
C ILE A 31 2.90 5.79 -3.12
N VAL A 32 3.51 6.40 -4.14
CA VAL A 32 3.37 5.93 -5.52
C VAL A 32 4.24 4.69 -5.70
N ASN A 33 3.65 3.61 -6.24
CA ASN A 33 4.39 2.39 -6.53
C ASN A 33 5.44 2.69 -7.62
N ARG A 34 6.59 2.02 -7.54
CA ARG A 34 7.62 2.08 -8.58
C ARG A 34 7.16 1.42 -9.88
N LEU A 35 6.29 0.42 -9.78
CA LEU A 35 5.70 -0.22 -10.94
C LEU A 35 4.70 0.75 -11.59
N THR A 36 4.67 0.76 -12.92
CA THR A 36 3.83 1.67 -13.71
C THR A 36 2.98 0.90 -14.71
N TRP A 37 2.38 -0.19 -14.26
CA TRP A 37 1.51 -1.00 -15.11
C TRP A 37 0.31 -0.21 -15.61
N VAL A 38 -0.31 0.57 -14.74
CA VAL A 38 -1.41 1.48 -15.07
C VAL A 38 -1.12 2.84 -14.45
N PRO A 39 -1.82 3.92 -14.92
CA PRO A 39 -1.50 5.27 -14.46
C PRO A 39 -1.59 5.50 -12.95
N VAL A 40 -2.53 4.84 -12.28
CA VAL A 40 -2.67 4.95 -10.82
C VAL A 40 -2.24 3.65 -10.18
N MET A 41 -1.13 3.69 -9.46
CA MET A 41 -0.62 2.57 -8.68
C MET A 41 -0.09 3.12 -7.36
N LEU A 42 -0.90 2.99 -6.31
CA LEU A 42 -0.57 3.50 -4.99
C LEU A 42 -0.43 2.35 -3.99
N LEU A 43 0.42 2.57 -3.00
CA LEU A 43 0.58 1.66 -1.86
C LEU A 43 0.13 2.40 -0.60
N VAL A 44 -0.89 1.86 0.06
CA VAL A 44 -1.44 2.40 1.31
C VAL A 44 -0.99 1.49 2.44
N MET A 45 -0.31 2.02 3.44
CA MET A 45 0.28 1.18 4.47
C MET A 45 0.34 1.86 5.82
N PRO A 46 0.34 1.08 6.90
CA PRO A 46 0.65 1.61 8.22
C PRO A 46 2.12 2.04 8.26
N LYS A 47 2.42 3.12 8.97
CA LYS A 47 3.80 3.54 9.19
C LYS A 47 4.55 2.53 10.06
N LYS A 48 3.85 1.95 11.03
CA LYS A 48 4.41 0.92 11.89
C LYS A 48 4.53 -0.39 11.11
N HIS A 49 5.68 -1.05 11.23
CA HIS A 49 5.89 -2.34 10.60
C HIS A 49 4.96 -3.39 11.20
N MET A 50 4.19 -4.06 10.36
CA MET A 50 3.34 -5.19 10.73
C MET A 50 3.12 -6.05 9.49
N SER A 51 2.78 -7.32 9.68
CA SER A 51 2.50 -8.22 8.57
C SER A 51 1.16 -7.89 7.93
N GLN A 52 0.89 -8.49 6.75
CA GLN A 52 -0.43 -8.37 6.12
C GLN A 52 -1.54 -8.88 7.04
N LEU A 53 -1.33 -10.01 7.69
CA LEU A 53 -2.33 -10.57 8.59
C LEU A 53 -2.57 -9.67 9.80
N GLU A 54 -1.52 -9.11 10.36
CA GLU A 54 -1.64 -8.16 11.48
C GLU A 54 -2.36 -6.90 11.07
N MET A 55 -2.04 -6.35 9.89
CA MET A 55 -2.68 -5.15 9.37
C MET A 55 -4.18 -5.36 9.21
N TRP A 56 -4.59 -6.47 8.59
CA TRP A 56 -5.99 -6.79 8.36
C TRP A 56 -6.77 -7.06 9.64
N SER A 57 -6.09 -7.44 10.72
CA SER A 57 -6.69 -7.66 12.04
C SER A 57 -6.60 -6.43 12.95
N SER A 58 -5.96 -5.36 12.48
CA SER A 58 -5.72 -4.18 13.31
C SER A 58 -6.91 -3.24 13.33
N LYS A 59 -6.98 -2.41 14.38
CA LYS A 59 -7.96 -1.32 14.47
C LYS A 59 -7.73 -0.25 13.40
N LEU A 60 -6.53 -0.20 12.84
CA LEU A 60 -6.15 0.77 11.82
C LEU A 60 -6.77 0.45 10.46
N MET A 61 -7.23 -0.79 10.23
CA MET A 61 -7.69 -1.24 8.92
C MET A 61 -8.83 -0.40 8.37
N GLU A 62 -9.76 0.02 9.21
CA GLU A 62 -10.87 0.88 8.79
C GLU A 62 -10.36 2.19 8.18
N ARG A 63 -9.38 2.83 8.83
CA ARG A 63 -8.78 4.07 8.32
C ARG A 63 -7.93 3.83 7.07
N LEU A 64 -7.20 2.74 7.01
CA LEU A 64 -6.44 2.36 5.80
C LEU A 64 -7.38 2.20 4.60
N GLY A 65 -8.49 1.50 4.80
CA GLY A 65 -9.49 1.31 3.76
C GLY A 65 -10.12 2.63 3.31
N LYS A 66 -10.44 3.50 4.25
CA LYS A 66 -11.01 4.81 3.93
C LYS A 66 -10.04 5.66 3.12
N VAL A 67 -8.79 5.72 3.52
CA VAL A 67 -7.75 6.47 2.80
C VAL A 67 -7.59 5.91 1.39
N ALA A 68 -7.57 4.58 1.24
CA ALA A 68 -7.45 3.92 -0.05
C ALA A 68 -8.62 4.28 -0.97
N VAL A 69 -9.84 4.22 -0.47
CA VAL A 69 -11.05 4.58 -1.24
C VAL A 69 -11.05 6.05 -1.62
N ASP A 70 -10.74 6.94 -0.69
CA ASP A 70 -10.73 8.38 -0.94
C ASP A 70 -9.71 8.73 -2.04
N LEU A 71 -8.51 8.17 -1.98
CA LEU A 71 -7.49 8.40 -3.00
C LEU A 71 -7.85 7.76 -4.34
N GLY A 72 -8.45 6.57 -4.31
CA GLY A 72 -8.95 5.94 -5.53
C GLY A 72 -10.00 6.79 -6.23
N CYS A 73 -10.96 7.31 -5.49
CA CYS A 73 -11.99 8.20 -6.03
C CYS A 73 -11.38 9.48 -6.62
N MET A 74 -10.37 10.02 -5.97
CA MET A 74 -9.71 11.25 -6.40
C MET A 74 -8.84 11.03 -7.63
N CYS A 75 -8.05 9.97 -7.65
CA CYS A 75 -7.04 9.75 -8.70
C CYS A 75 -7.57 8.96 -9.89
N ALA A 76 -8.56 8.11 -9.67
CA ALA A 76 -9.15 7.24 -10.70
C ALA A 76 -10.69 7.30 -10.63
N PRO A 77 -11.29 8.45 -10.99
CA PRO A 77 -12.74 8.68 -10.78
C PRO A 77 -13.64 7.74 -11.57
N ASN A 78 -13.13 7.11 -12.64
CA ASN A 78 -13.92 6.15 -13.41
C ASN A 78 -13.89 4.73 -12.85
N GLY A 79 -13.15 4.51 -11.78
CA GLY A 79 -13.09 3.23 -11.10
C GLY A 79 -11.66 2.78 -10.83
N PHE A 80 -11.53 1.92 -9.83
CA PHE A 80 -10.24 1.42 -9.38
C PHE A 80 -10.44 0.11 -8.62
N ARG A 81 -9.35 -0.58 -8.37
CA ARG A 81 -9.36 -1.78 -7.51
C ARG A 81 -8.46 -1.57 -6.31
N ILE A 82 -8.87 -2.15 -5.20
CA ILE A 82 -8.06 -2.24 -4.00
C ILE A 82 -7.78 -3.71 -3.77
N LEU A 83 -6.51 -4.05 -3.53
CA LEU A 83 -6.14 -5.44 -3.28
C LEU A 83 -4.97 -5.55 -2.32
N SER A 84 -4.84 -6.72 -1.70
CA SER A 84 -3.68 -7.12 -0.92
C SER A 84 -3.20 -8.48 -1.39
N ASN A 85 -1.89 -8.68 -1.33
CA ASN A 85 -1.26 -9.94 -1.67
C ASN A 85 -0.85 -10.68 -0.40
N PHE A 86 -1.19 -11.96 -0.30
CA PHE A 86 -0.86 -12.80 0.86
C PHE A 86 -0.05 -13.99 0.39
N GLY A 87 1.12 -14.18 0.99
CA GLY A 87 1.93 -15.36 0.80
C GLY A 87 2.53 -15.51 -0.59
N HIS A 88 3.21 -16.62 -0.80
CA HIS A 88 3.93 -16.92 -2.04
C HIS A 88 3.00 -16.97 -3.26
N ASP A 89 1.90 -17.72 -3.17
CA ASP A 89 1.00 -17.88 -4.30
C ASP A 89 0.19 -16.63 -4.60
N GLY A 90 0.08 -15.72 -3.64
CA GLY A 90 -0.54 -14.40 -3.83
C GLY A 90 0.43 -13.33 -4.31
N LEU A 91 1.68 -13.70 -4.61
CA LEU A 91 2.74 -12.79 -5.05
C LEU A 91 3.03 -11.67 -4.05
N GLN A 92 3.02 -11.98 -2.77
CA GLN A 92 3.42 -11.02 -1.75
C GLN A 92 4.93 -10.81 -1.80
N SER A 93 5.36 -9.61 -2.21
CA SER A 93 6.79 -9.28 -2.35
C SER A 93 7.37 -8.58 -1.12
N GLN A 94 6.54 -7.96 -0.29
CA GLN A 94 6.96 -7.21 0.88
C GLN A 94 6.22 -7.71 2.11
N SER A 95 6.96 -7.93 3.20
CA SER A 95 6.37 -8.41 4.47
C SER A 95 5.61 -7.33 5.22
N HIS A 96 5.96 -6.06 5.01
CA HIS A 96 5.25 -4.92 5.61
C HIS A 96 3.85 -4.81 4.99
N GLY A 97 2.81 -4.87 5.80
CA GLY A 97 1.43 -4.84 5.33
C GLY A 97 1.09 -3.62 4.49
N HIS A 98 0.35 -3.83 3.41
CA HIS A 98 -0.04 -2.74 2.51
C HIS A 98 -1.23 -3.12 1.64
N LEU A 99 -1.97 -2.10 1.19
CA LEU A 99 -3.01 -2.21 0.19
C LEU A 99 -2.50 -1.60 -1.11
N HIS A 100 -2.86 -2.21 -2.23
CA HIS A 100 -2.67 -1.59 -3.54
C HIS A 100 -3.95 -0.87 -3.95
N VAL A 101 -3.80 0.34 -4.50
CA VAL A 101 -4.88 1.03 -5.23
C VAL A 101 -4.43 1.11 -6.68
N ILE A 102 -5.16 0.48 -7.58
CA ILE A 102 -4.82 0.44 -9.00
C ILE A 102 -5.99 0.92 -9.85
N GLY A 103 -5.70 1.78 -10.83
CA GLY A 103 -6.74 2.35 -11.67
C GLY A 103 -6.21 3.29 -12.72
N GLY A 104 -7.07 4.14 -13.22
CA GLY A 104 -6.72 5.11 -14.25
C GLY A 104 -6.77 4.55 -15.67
N ALA A 105 -7.15 3.28 -15.82
CA ALA A 105 -7.36 2.60 -17.09
C ALA A 105 -8.33 1.44 -16.89
N TYR A 106 -8.93 0.93 -17.95
CA TYR A 106 -9.77 -0.26 -17.86
C TYR A 106 -8.91 -1.47 -17.50
N LEU A 107 -9.16 -2.08 -16.35
CA LEU A 107 -8.32 -3.14 -15.81
C LEU A 107 -8.66 -4.54 -16.33
N GLY A 108 -9.85 -4.71 -16.90
CA GLY A 108 -10.31 -6.01 -17.36
C GLY A 108 -10.84 -6.91 -16.25
N GLU A 109 -11.03 -8.19 -16.55
CA GLU A 109 -11.52 -9.17 -15.60
C GLU A 109 -10.36 -9.75 -14.80
N TYR A 110 -10.61 -10.13 -13.55
CA TYR A 110 -9.68 -10.88 -12.67
C TYR A 110 -8.32 -10.19 -12.41
N ALA A 111 -8.26 -8.91 -12.49
CA ALA A 111 -6.99 -8.24 -12.19
C ALA A 111 -6.79 -7.94 -10.74
#